data_e6d619bcb87de05f516bc144424e7c85
#
_entry.id   e6d619bcb87de05f516bc144424e7c85
#
_cell.length_a   1.000
_cell.length_b   1.000
_cell.length_c   1.000
_cell.angle_alpha   90.00
_cell.angle_beta   90.00
_cell.angle_gamma   90.00
#
_symmetry.space_group_name_H-M   'P 1'
#
loop_
_entity.id
_entity.type
_entity.pdbx_description
1 polymer ?
#
loop_
_entity_poly.entity_id
_entity_poly.type
_entity_poly.pdbx_seq_one_letter_code
_entity_poly.pdbx_strand_id
1 'polypeptide(L)'
;MKTFQISTPDQTILESLIFKINDLTKPKGSLGTLEDIATQIGLIQQTLHPELHKPHGIIFAADHGIVDEGVSFSPKEVTRQMISNFLGGGAGINFLARQHNFVLKV
;
A
#
# COMPACT_ATOMS: atom_id res chain seq x y z
N MET A 1 -6.76 24.51 3.79
CA MET A 1 -6.62 23.13 3.26
C MET A 1 -5.55 23.16 2.18
N LYS A 2 -4.53 22.30 2.23
CA LYS A 2 -3.52 22.27 1.16
C LYS A 2 -4.15 21.56 -0.05
N THR A 3 -4.15 22.23 -1.19
CA THR A 3 -4.58 21.65 -2.46
C THR A 3 -3.35 21.10 -3.18
N PHE A 4 -3.40 19.83 -3.56
CA PHE A 4 -2.34 19.20 -4.34
C PHE A 4 -2.79 19.13 -5.79
N GLN A 5 -1.97 19.61 -6.70
CA GLN A 5 -2.18 19.38 -8.13
C GLN A 5 -1.42 18.11 -8.52
N ILE A 6 -2.17 17.09 -8.89
CA ILE A 6 -1.61 15.80 -9.32
C ILE A 6 -1.97 15.63 -10.79
N SER A 7 -0.95 15.60 -11.66
CA SER A 7 -1.12 15.30 -13.09
C SER A 7 -1.05 13.79 -13.33
N THR A 8 -1.72 13.34 -14.38
CA THR A 8 -1.59 11.98 -14.87
C THR A 8 -0.12 11.74 -15.31
N PRO A 9 0.48 10.60 -14.96
CA PRO A 9 1.83 10.27 -15.44
C PRO A 9 1.91 10.22 -16.97
N ASP A 10 3.05 10.62 -17.50
CA ASP A 10 3.33 10.50 -18.93
C ASP A 10 3.26 9.02 -19.37
N GLN A 11 2.55 8.76 -20.46
CA GLN A 11 2.31 7.41 -20.99
C GLN A 11 3.35 6.96 -22.02
N THR A 12 4.35 7.78 -22.31
CA THR A 12 5.33 7.54 -23.39
C THR A 12 6.02 6.19 -23.30
N ILE A 13 6.29 5.70 -22.07
CA ILE A 13 6.97 4.41 -21.85
C ILE A 13 6.03 3.24 -21.55
N LEU A 14 4.70 3.44 -21.62
CA LEU A 14 3.72 2.43 -21.24
C LEU A 14 3.89 1.11 -22.01
N GLU A 15 4.00 1.19 -23.34
CA GLU A 15 4.16 0.00 -24.17
C GLU A 15 5.45 -0.76 -23.84
N SER A 16 6.54 -0.05 -23.57
CA SER A 16 7.81 -0.64 -23.17
C SER A 16 7.74 -1.33 -21.81
N LEU A 17 6.99 -0.76 -20.86
CA LEU A 17 6.74 -1.39 -19.54
C LEU A 17 5.92 -2.67 -19.69
N ILE A 18 4.82 -2.63 -20.44
CA ILE A 18 3.98 -3.80 -20.71
C ILE A 18 4.80 -4.89 -21.43
N PHE A 19 5.59 -4.51 -22.44
CA PHE A 19 6.46 -5.46 -23.14
C PHE A 19 7.42 -6.12 -22.15
N LYS A 20 8.13 -5.34 -21.33
CA LYS A 20 9.08 -5.86 -20.35
C LYS A 20 8.44 -6.83 -19.35
N ILE A 21 7.26 -6.48 -18.82
CA ILE A 21 6.52 -7.35 -17.88
C ILE A 21 6.09 -8.65 -18.54
N ASN A 22 5.66 -8.60 -19.80
CA ASN A 22 5.24 -9.78 -20.56
C ASN A 22 6.40 -10.66 -21.01
N ASP A 23 7.61 -10.10 -21.12
CA ASP A 23 8.84 -10.82 -21.50
C ASP A 23 9.49 -11.55 -20.30
N LEU A 24 9.00 -11.36 -19.09
CA LEU A 24 9.45 -12.11 -17.93
C LEU A 24 9.10 -13.60 -18.08
N THR A 25 9.95 -14.48 -17.52
CA THR A 25 9.76 -15.94 -17.53
C THR A 25 8.57 -16.35 -16.66
N LYS A 26 7.36 -16.04 -17.14
CA LYS A 26 6.08 -16.34 -16.50
C LYS A 26 4.97 -16.32 -17.56
N PRO A 27 3.81 -16.99 -17.34
CA PRO A 27 2.65 -16.78 -18.18
C PRO A 27 2.20 -15.31 -18.13
N LYS A 28 1.76 -14.77 -19.27
CA LYS A 28 1.24 -13.40 -19.34
C LYS A 28 0.07 -13.22 -18.37
N GLY A 29 0.08 -12.14 -17.61
CA GLY A 29 -0.96 -11.80 -16.65
C GLY A 29 -0.99 -12.67 -15.39
N SER A 30 -0.04 -13.59 -15.19
CA SER A 30 -0.05 -14.52 -14.05
C SER A 30 0.10 -13.86 -12.68
N LEU A 31 0.66 -12.67 -12.61
CA LEU A 31 0.80 -11.91 -11.36
C LEU A 31 -0.38 -10.96 -11.11
N GLY A 32 -1.35 -10.89 -12.05
CA GLY A 32 -2.56 -10.09 -11.88
C GLY A 32 -2.26 -8.64 -11.52
N THR A 33 -2.92 -8.12 -10.49
CA THR A 33 -2.80 -6.73 -10.03
C THR A 33 -1.36 -6.28 -9.74
N LEU A 34 -0.44 -7.20 -9.43
CA LEU A 34 0.97 -6.83 -9.24
C LEU A 34 1.61 -6.30 -10.53
N GLU A 35 1.19 -6.78 -11.70
CA GLU A 35 1.66 -6.28 -12.99
C GLU A 35 1.15 -4.85 -13.25
N ASP A 36 -0.11 -4.57 -12.86
CA ASP A 36 -0.69 -3.24 -12.97
C ASP A 36 0.02 -2.25 -12.05
N ILE A 37 0.29 -2.64 -10.81
CA ILE A 37 1.03 -1.83 -9.83
C ILE A 37 2.45 -1.55 -10.34
N ALA A 38 3.16 -2.56 -10.84
CA ALA A 38 4.50 -2.40 -11.38
C ALA A 38 4.52 -1.44 -12.58
N THR A 39 3.53 -1.55 -13.48
CA THR A 39 3.35 -0.65 -14.62
C THR A 39 3.12 0.78 -14.14
N GLN A 40 2.22 0.98 -13.18
CA GLN A 40 1.92 2.30 -12.64
C GLN A 40 3.13 2.94 -11.97
N ILE A 41 3.89 2.20 -11.17
CA ILE A 41 5.12 2.72 -10.54
C ILE A 41 6.14 3.09 -11.61
N GLY A 42 6.32 2.26 -12.62
CA GLY A 42 7.21 2.55 -13.76
C GLY A 42 6.82 3.85 -14.48
N LEU A 43 5.52 4.07 -14.72
CA LEU A 43 5.01 5.31 -15.31
C LEU A 43 5.25 6.52 -14.41
N ILE A 44 5.01 6.40 -13.12
CA ILE A 44 5.24 7.50 -12.16
C ILE A 44 6.71 7.88 -12.12
N GLN A 45 7.61 6.90 -12.14
CA GLN A 45 9.05 7.11 -12.08
C GLN A 45 9.70 7.34 -13.45
N GLN A 46 8.94 7.20 -14.55
CA GLN A 46 9.43 7.29 -15.92
C GLN A 46 10.66 6.41 -16.17
N THR A 47 10.58 5.14 -15.73
CA THR A 47 11.68 4.18 -15.86
C THR A 47 11.17 2.76 -16.08
N LEU A 48 11.94 1.98 -16.83
CA LEU A 48 11.70 0.53 -16.98
C LEU A 48 12.26 -0.29 -15.80
N HIS A 49 12.95 0.35 -14.86
CA HIS A 49 13.54 -0.27 -13.67
C HIS A 49 13.08 0.48 -12.40
N PRO A 50 11.78 0.42 -12.06
CA PRO A 50 11.26 1.13 -10.90
C PRO A 50 11.85 0.58 -9.60
N GLU A 51 12.09 1.46 -8.65
CA GLU A 51 12.61 1.12 -7.33
C GLU A 51 11.69 1.63 -6.24
N LEU A 52 11.58 0.88 -5.15
CA LEU A 52 10.82 1.29 -3.98
C LEU A 52 11.78 1.86 -2.92
N HIS A 53 11.76 3.19 -2.79
CA HIS A 53 12.54 3.89 -1.78
C HIS A 53 11.69 4.24 -0.57
N LYS A 54 12.06 3.74 0.61
CA LYS A 54 11.39 4.02 1.89
C LYS A 54 9.87 3.86 1.81
N PRO A 55 9.36 2.65 1.49
CA PRO A 55 7.93 2.43 1.40
C PRO A 55 7.26 2.74 2.73
N HIS A 56 6.07 3.32 2.69
CA HIS A 56 5.29 3.66 3.86
C HIS A 56 3.98 2.87 3.89
N GLY A 57 3.67 2.30 5.05
CA GLY A 57 2.34 1.81 5.37
C GLY A 57 1.64 2.84 6.25
N ILE A 58 0.41 3.20 5.93
CA ILE A 58 -0.37 4.15 6.72
C ILE A 58 -1.60 3.43 7.24
N ILE A 59 -1.80 3.48 8.57
CA ILE A 59 -2.99 2.94 9.22
C ILE A 59 -3.89 4.12 9.57
N PHE A 60 -5.09 4.13 8.97
CA PHE A 60 -6.15 5.04 9.37
C PHE A 60 -7.02 4.31 10.40
N ALA A 61 -7.12 4.84 11.60
CA ALA A 61 -7.91 4.26 12.67
C ALA A 61 -8.91 5.28 13.20
N ALA A 62 -10.15 4.84 13.35
CA ALA A 62 -11.22 5.63 13.93
C ALA A 62 -12.15 4.73 14.74
N ASP A 63 -12.78 5.30 15.73
CA ASP A 63 -13.86 4.65 16.46
C ASP A 63 -15.19 4.93 15.75
N HIS A 64 -16.00 3.91 15.60
CA HIS A 64 -17.29 3.98 14.90
C HIS A 64 -18.45 3.63 15.83
N GLY A 65 -19.52 4.41 15.79
CA GLY A 65 -20.73 4.16 16.56
C GLY A 65 -21.44 2.85 16.23
N ILE A 66 -21.09 2.20 15.11
CA ILE A 66 -21.69 0.93 14.69
C ILE A 66 -21.56 -0.19 15.74
N VAL A 67 -20.57 -0.11 16.62
CA VAL A 67 -20.38 -1.08 17.71
C VAL A 67 -21.60 -1.10 18.67
N ASP A 68 -22.28 0.04 18.81
CA ASP A 68 -23.47 0.17 19.68
C ASP A 68 -24.66 -0.64 19.14
N GLU A 69 -24.63 -0.99 17.85
CA GLU A 69 -25.64 -1.85 17.20
C GLU A 69 -25.44 -3.35 17.48
N GLY A 70 -24.42 -3.72 18.26
CA GLY A 70 -24.16 -5.12 18.64
C GLY A 70 -23.67 -6.02 17.49
N VAL A 71 -23.19 -5.45 16.40
CA VAL A 71 -22.71 -6.19 15.21
C VAL A 71 -21.25 -6.64 15.32
N SER A 72 -20.56 -6.22 16.38
CA SER A 72 -19.14 -6.57 16.60
C SER A 72 -18.97 -7.31 17.93
N PHE A 73 -18.17 -8.36 17.92
CA PHE A 73 -17.73 -9.04 19.15
C PHE A 73 -16.69 -8.25 19.94
N SER A 74 -16.08 -7.23 19.32
CA SER A 74 -15.05 -6.41 19.94
C SER A 74 -15.65 -5.11 20.46
N PRO A 75 -15.49 -4.77 21.76
CA PRO A 75 -15.95 -3.50 22.31
C PRO A 75 -15.10 -2.32 21.80
N LYS A 76 -15.57 -1.08 21.98
CA LYS A 76 -14.91 0.15 21.52
C LYS A 76 -13.47 0.30 22.02
N GLU A 77 -13.19 -0.18 23.23
CA GLU A 77 -11.86 -0.11 23.85
C GLU A 77 -10.79 -0.82 23.03
N VAL A 78 -11.16 -1.82 22.23
CA VAL A 78 -10.21 -2.59 21.38
C VAL A 78 -9.57 -1.68 20.34
N THR A 79 -10.28 -0.73 19.75
CA THR A 79 -9.71 0.22 18.80
C THR A 79 -8.55 1.00 19.43
N ARG A 80 -8.77 1.53 20.64
CA ARG A 80 -7.73 2.27 21.38
C ARG A 80 -6.54 1.40 21.74
N GLN A 81 -6.82 0.16 22.20
CA GLN A 81 -5.77 -0.80 22.53
C GLN A 81 -4.94 -1.17 21.30
N MET A 82 -5.59 -1.38 20.16
CA MET A 82 -4.90 -1.69 18.91
C MET A 82 -4.04 -0.53 18.42
N ILE A 83 -4.52 0.73 18.51
CA ILE A 83 -3.71 1.90 18.17
C ILE A 83 -2.46 1.95 19.05
N SER A 84 -2.61 1.76 20.36
CA SER A 84 -1.47 1.72 21.29
C SER A 84 -0.49 0.60 20.93
N ASN A 85 -0.99 -0.56 20.52
CA ASN A 85 -0.18 -1.69 20.08
C ASN A 85 0.56 -1.41 18.76
N PHE A 86 -0.07 -0.73 17.79
CA PHE A 86 0.58 -0.28 16.56
C PHE A 86 1.72 0.70 16.86
N LEU A 87 1.47 1.68 17.74
CA LEU A 87 2.48 2.67 18.15
C LEU A 87 3.62 2.01 18.94
N GLY A 88 3.31 1.03 19.79
CA GLY A 88 4.30 0.25 20.53
C GLY A 88 5.06 -0.79 19.70
N GLY A 89 4.68 -1.01 18.44
CA GLY A 89 5.37 -1.93 17.54
C GLY A 89 5.07 -3.41 17.74
N GLY A 90 3.99 -3.75 18.48
CA GLY A 90 3.66 -5.12 18.90
C GLY A 90 2.71 -5.87 17.97
N ALA A 91 2.04 -5.20 17.05
CA ALA A 91 1.07 -5.84 16.17
C ALA A 91 1.73 -6.60 15.00
N GLY A 92 1.02 -7.54 14.40
CA GLY A 92 1.50 -8.32 13.26
C GLY A 92 1.97 -7.46 12.09
N ILE A 93 1.25 -6.36 11.78
CA ILE A 93 1.67 -5.41 10.74
C ILE A 93 3.02 -4.75 11.04
N ASN A 94 3.32 -4.48 12.31
CA ASN A 94 4.62 -3.93 12.69
C ASN A 94 5.76 -4.91 12.40
N PHE A 95 5.53 -6.21 12.63
CA PHE A 95 6.50 -7.25 12.31
C PHE A 95 6.75 -7.30 10.78
N LEU A 96 5.69 -7.37 9.99
CA LEU A 96 5.78 -7.42 8.53
C LEU A 96 6.42 -6.14 7.96
N ALA A 97 6.05 -4.98 8.49
CA ALA A 97 6.63 -3.70 8.09
C ALA A 97 8.15 -3.66 8.34
N ARG A 98 8.59 -4.11 9.52
CA ARG A 98 10.04 -4.20 9.83
C ARG A 98 10.77 -5.16 8.91
N GLN A 99 10.18 -6.34 8.63
CA GLN A 99 10.79 -7.36 7.78
C GLN A 99 11.00 -6.87 6.34
N HIS A 100 10.11 -6.00 5.85
CA HIS A 100 10.16 -5.47 4.49
C HIS A 100 10.62 -4.01 4.41
N ASN A 101 11.20 -3.46 5.47
CA ASN A 101 11.72 -2.09 5.54
C ASN A 101 10.66 -1.00 5.25
N PHE A 102 9.40 -1.27 5.60
CA PHE A 102 8.35 -0.26 5.56
C PHE A 102 8.41 0.65 6.78
N VAL A 103 8.24 1.94 6.56
CA VAL A 103 7.94 2.90 7.62
C VAL A 103 6.44 2.84 7.90
N LEU A 104 6.07 2.43 9.11
CA LEU A 104 4.66 2.39 9.52
C LEU A 104 4.27 3.70 10.20
N LYS A 105 3.14 4.28 9.77
CA LYS A 105 2.51 5.45 10.40
C LYS A 105 1.07 5.11 10.77
N VAL A 106 0.64 5.63 11.92
CA VAL A 106 -0.71 5.47 12.45
C VAL A 106 -1.35 6.84 12.61
#